data_db31012d327bee87554f51e02659ac32
#
_entry.id   db31012d327bee87554f51e02659ac32
#
_cell.length_a   1.000
_cell.length_b   1.000
_cell.length_c   1.000
_cell.angle_alpha   90.00
_cell.angle_beta   90.00
_cell.angle_gamma   90.00
#
_symmetry.space_group_name_H-M   'P 1'
#
loop_
_entity.id
_entity.type
_entity.pdbx_description
1 polymer ?
#
loop_
_entity_poly.entity_id
_entity_poly.type
_entity_poly.pdbx_seq_one_letter_code
_entity_poly.pdbx_strand_id
1 'polypeptide(L)'
;VSADRAAAANVLGAVALAVAGQMPVTVTPAGGRSDSAAAALSALYHFPGHPTVDRLGQVVGLTHSGAVRLVDRLAGAGLVERAPGTDRRSRSVRLTASGRRAARRVSDRRIAYLTALLAGFSPAEIGALHELLGGVMGQVVRRKRGGAWICRLCNLQACGRAAGNCPAANAAAIKYSTVPQGEHRHGDP
;
A
#
# COMPACT_ATOMS: atom_id res chain seq x y z
N VAL A 1 -21.50 -21.79 9.72
CA VAL A 1 -21.40 -20.73 8.69
C VAL A 1 -22.53 -20.99 7.70
N SER A 2 -23.40 -19.98 7.41
CA SER A 2 -24.43 -20.15 6.38
C SER A 2 -23.82 -20.41 5.01
N ALA A 3 -24.51 -21.13 4.14
CA ALA A 3 -24.07 -21.43 2.78
C ALA A 3 -23.75 -20.14 2.00
N ASP A 4 -24.58 -19.12 2.11
CA ASP A 4 -24.39 -17.81 1.46
C ASP A 4 -23.10 -17.12 1.91
N ARG A 5 -22.77 -17.20 3.20
CA ARG A 5 -21.53 -16.61 3.73
C ARG A 5 -20.30 -17.36 3.21
N ALA A 6 -20.38 -18.68 3.10
CA ALA A 6 -19.29 -19.48 2.54
C ALA A 6 -19.09 -19.18 1.05
N ALA A 7 -20.18 -19.07 0.28
CA ALA A 7 -20.14 -18.71 -1.13
C ALA A 7 -19.53 -17.31 -1.34
N ALA A 8 -19.99 -16.31 -0.59
CA ALA A 8 -19.43 -14.94 -0.66
C ALA A 8 -17.96 -14.89 -0.29
N ALA A 9 -17.52 -15.63 0.74
CA ALA A 9 -16.13 -15.71 1.15
C ALA A 9 -15.26 -16.35 0.06
N ASN A 10 -15.75 -17.41 -0.61
CA ASN A 10 -15.05 -18.04 -1.73
C ASN A 10 -14.88 -17.08 -2.91
N VAL A 11 -15.93 -16.37 -3.30
CA VAL A 11 -15.86 -15.36 -4.38
C VAL A 11 -14.90 -14.23 -4.01
N LEU A 12 -14.96 -13.71 -2.78
CA LEU A 12 -14.03 -12.68 -2.30
C LEU A 12 -12.58 -13.15 -2.40
N GLY A 13 -12.28 -14.39 -2.00
CA GLY A 13 -10.94 -14.96 -2.10
C GLY A 13 -10.48 -15.11 -3.55
N ALA A 14 -11.33 -15.60 -4.44
CA ALA A 14 -11.03 -15.74 -5.87
C ALA A 14 -10.78 -14.38 -6.53
N VAL A 15 -11.64 -13.38 -6.28
CA VAL A 15 -11.46 -12.00 -6.79
C VAL A 15 -10.16 -11.40 -6.30
N ALA A 16 -9.84 -11.55 -4.99
CA ALA A 16 -8.61 -10.99 -4.43
C ALA A 16 -7.35 -11.57 -5.12
N LEU A 17 -7.31 -12.88 -5.36
CA LEU A 17 -6.21 -13.56 -6.05
C LEU A 17 -6.14 -13.15 -7.52
N ALA A 18 -7.26 -13.16 -8.24
CA ALA A 18 -7.31 -12.81 -9.66
C ALA A 18 -6.88 -11.35 -9.89
N VAL A 19 -7.40 -10.41 -9.10
CA VAL A 19 -7.05 -8.99 -9.19
C VAL A 19 -5.58 -8.77 -8.85
N ALA A 20 -5.06 -9.37 -7.78
CA ALA A 20 -3.66 -9.25 -7.40
C ALA A 20 -2.72 -9.82 -8.48
N GLY A 21 -3.06 -10.98 -9.05
CA GLY A 21 -2.25 -11.63 -10.07
C GLY A 21 -2.20 -10.90 -11.42
N GLN A 22 -3.24 -10.14 -11.75
CA GLN A 22 -3.35 -9.42 -13.04
C GLN A 22 -3.02 -7.92 -12.91
N MET A 23 -2.82 -7.42 -11.70
CA MET A 23 -2.54 -5.99 -11.49
C MET A 23 -1.27 -5.55 -12.24
N PRO A 24 -1.34 -4.50 -13.09
CA PRO A 24 -0.18 -4.06 -13.85
C PRO A 24 0.82 -3.33 -12.94
N VAL A 25 1.83 -4.04 -12.47
CA VAL A 25 2.88 -3.53 -11.56
C VAL A 25 4.23 -3.45 -12.30
N THR A 26 4.30 -2.71 -13.39
CA THR A 26 5.55 -2.53 -14.14
C THR A 26 6.27 -1.27 -13.68
N VAL A 27 7.47 -1.41 -13.15
CA VAL A 27 8.22 -0.32 -12.51
C VAL A 27 9.52 0.02 -13.24
N THR A 28 10.15 -0.95 -13.90
CA THR A 28 11.49 -0.75 -14.44
C THR A 28 11.47 -0.44 -15.94
N PRO A 29 12.40 0.41 -16.45
CA PRO A 29 12.61 0.59 -17.89
C PRO A 29 12.93 -0.74 -18.62
N ALA A 30 13.49 -1.71 -17.90
CA ALA A 30 13.84 -3.05 -18.40
C ALA A 30 12.68 -4.07 -18.34
N GLY A 31 11.44 -3.65 -18.04
CA GLY A 31 10.27 -4.54 -18.06
C GLY A 31 10.16 -5.51 -16.88
N GLY A 32 11.01 -5.40 -15.86
CA GLY A 32 10.96 -6.25 -14.68
C GLY A 32 9.71 -5.97 -13.83
N ARG A 33 8.97 -7.03 -13.47
CA ARG A 33 7.86 -6.97 -12.51
C ARG A 33 8.43 -7.10 -11.11
N SER A 34 8.21 -6.09 -10.26
CA SER A 34 8.56 -6.17 -8.84
C SER A 34 7.51 -5.44 -8.02
N ASP A 35 6.65 -6.23 -7.37
CA ASP A 35 5.57 -5.70 -6.52
C ASP A 35 6.12 -4.82 -5.39
N SER A 36 7.28 -5.18 -4.83
CA SER A 36 7.94 -4.39 -3.79
C SER A 36 8.46 -3.05 -4.32
N ALA A 37 8.97 -3.00 -5.55
CA ALA A 37 9.43 -1.75 -6.17
C ALA A 37 8.26 -0.81 -6.46
N ALA A 38 7.15 -1.34 -7.01
CA ALA A 38 5.93 -0.58 -7.23
C ALA A 38 5.35 -0.05 -5.92
N ALA A 39 5.29 -0.90 -4.90
CA ALA A 39 4.81 -0.51 -3.58
C ALA A 39 5.70 0.57 -2.94
N ALA A 40 7.03 0.47 -3.05
CA ALA A 40 7.95 1.46 -2.54
C ALA A 40 7.79 2.82 -3.24
N LEU A 41 7.73 2.83 -4.59
CA LEU A 41 7.52 4.06 -5.35
C LEU A 41 6.17 4.69 -5.06
N SER A 42 5.10 3.88 -4.99
CA SER A 42 3.75 4.36 -4.64
C SER A 42 3.73 4.95 -3.22
N ALA A 43 4.34 4.28 -2.25
CA ALA A 43 4.41 4.77 -0.88
C ALA A 43 5.17 6.09 -0.78
N LEU A 44 6.34 6.20 -1.44
CA LEU A 44 7.12 7.43 -1.49
C LEU A 44 6.40 8.59 -2.19
N TYR A 45 5.50 8.28 -3.12
CA TYR A 45 4.74 9.28 -3.87
C TYR A 45 3.52 9.80 -3.09
N HIS A 46 2.78 8.92 -2.43
CA HIS A 46 1.51 9.25 -1.80
C HIS A 46 1.64 9.64 -0.32
N PHE A 47 2.71 9.20 0.37
CA PHE A 47 2.90 9.50 1.78
C PHE A 47 4.06 10.49 1.94
N PRO A 48 3.79 11.75 2.32
CA PRO A 48 4.83 12.73 2.57
C PRO A 48 5.68 12.35 3.79
N GLY A 49 6.93 12.81 3.78
CA GLY A 49 7.89 12.51 4.83
C GLY A 49 8.90 11.46 4.37
N HIS A 50 10.05 11.89 3.98
CA HIS A 50 11.14 11.06 3.46
C HIS A 50 11.53 9.92 4.43
N PRO A 51 10.99 8.69 4.26
CA PRO A 51 11.23 7.61 5.20
C PRO A 51 12.68 7.16 5.15
N THR A 52 13.17 6.61 6.26
CA THR A 52 14.40 5.83 6.27
C THR A 52 14.22 4.53 5.48
N VAL A 53 15.35 3.87 5.15
CA VAL A 53 15.32 2.54 4.48
C VAL A 53 14.51 1.54 5.30
N ASP A 54 14.68 1.53 6.64
CA ASP A 54 13.94 0.65 7.54
C ASP A 54 12.44 0.91 7.51
N ARG A 55 12.06 2.20 7.58
CA ARG A 55 10.65 2.57 7.52
C ARG A 55 10.02 2.18 6.19
N LEU A 56 10.74 2.37 5.09
CA LEU A 56 10.29 1.91 3.78
C LEU A 56 10.17 0.38 3.73
N GLY A 57 11.14 -0.35 4.32
CA GLY A 57 11.09 -1.80 4.48
C GLY A 57 9.81 -2.26 5.19
N GLN A 58 9.46 -1.64 6.32
CA GLN A 58 8.22 -1.92 7.04
C GLN A 58 6.96 -1.68 6.18
N VAL A 59 6.95 -0.58 5.40
CA VAL A 59 5.83 -0.26 4.51
C VAL A 59 5.62 -1.33 3.46
N VAL A 60 6.70 -1.84 2.85
CA VAL A 60 6.62 -2.86 1.79
C VAL A 60 6.67 -4.30 2.31
N GLY A 61 6.88 -4.50 3.61
CA GLY A 61 6.91 -5.83 4.24
C GLY A 61 8.20 -6.60 3.97
N LEU A 62 9.34 -5.91 3.92
CA LEU A 62 10.65 -6.49 3.73
C LEU A 62 11.49 -6.43 5.01
N THR A 63 12.42 -7.38 5.14
CA THR A 63 13.50 -7.31 6.13
C THR A 63 14.43 -6.12 5.84
N HIS A 64 15.24 -5.71 6.81
CA HIS A 64 16.23 -4.65 6.62
C HIS A 64 17.10 -4.89 5.37
N SER A 65 17.71 -6.07 5.26
CA SER A 65 18.55 -6.40 4.11
C SER A 65 17.79 -6.44 2.78
N GLY A 66 16.52 -6.84 2.80
CA GLY A 66 15.63 -6.78 1.64
C GLY A 66 15.33 -5.33 1.21
N ALA A 67 15.10 -4.45 2.19
CA ALA A 67 14.85 -3.02 1.96
C ALA A 67 16.10 -2.32 1.40
N VAL A 68 17.29 -2.61 1.95
CA VAL A 68 18.56 -2.08 1.45
C VAL A 68 18.73 -2.46 -0.02
N ARG A 69 18.63 -3.76 -0.37
CA ARG A 69 18.75 -4.23 -1.77
C ARG A 69 17.69 -3.61 -2.69
N LEU A 70 16.47 -3.40 -2.20
CA LEU A 70 15.44 -2.73 -2.97
C LEU A 70 15.82 -1.29 -3.28
N VAL A 71 16.25 -0.52 -2.26
CA VAL A 71 16.66 0.88 -2.41
C VAL A 71 17.87 1.00 -3.33
N ASP A 72 18.86 0.10 -3.21
CA ASP A 72 20.04 0.08 -4.11
C ASP A 72 19.65 -0.13 -5.56
N ARG A 73 18.76 -1.09 -5.86
CA ARG A 73 18.24 -1.30 -7.22
C ARG A 73 17.47 -0.08 -7.74
N LEU A 74 16.63 0.52 -6.92
CA LEU A 74 15.88 1.72 -7.33
C LEU A 74 16.79 2.93 -7.54
N ALA A 75 17.85 3.08 -6.74
CA ALA A 75 18.86 4.12 -6.90
C ALA A 75 19.70 3.89 -8.15
N GLY A 76 20.17 2.66 -8.40
CA GLY A 76 20.87 2.28 -9.63
C GLY A 76 20.04 2.51 -10.90
N ALA A 77 18.71 2.38 -10.80
CA ALA A 77 17.78 2.72 -11.88
C ALA A 77 17.44 4.24 -11.97
N GLY A 78 18.03 5.08 -11.12
CA GLY A 78 17.79 6.52 -11.08
C GLY A 78 16.36 6.92 -10.64
N LEU A 79 15.65 6.03 -9.92
CA LEU A 79 14.28 6.27 -9.49
C LEU A 79 14.19 6.86 -8.08
N VAL A 80 15.17 6.57 -7.23
CA VAL A 80 15.28 7.14 -5.90
C VAL A 80 16.69 7.65 -5.64
N GLU A 81 16.82 8.51 -4.66
CA GLU A 81 18.10 8.98 -4.12
C GLU A 81 18.10 8.85 -2.59
N ARG A 82 19.29 8.66 -2.02
CA ARG A 82 19.51 8.76 -0.59
C ARG A 82 19.85 10.19 -0.23
N ALA A 83 19.15 10.76 0.73
CA ALA A 83 19.39 12.09 1.25
C ALA A 83 19.69 12.03 2.76
N PRO A 84 20.29 13.10 3.35
CA PRO A 84 20.35 13.20 4.80
C PRO A 84 18.95 13.05 5.42
N GLY A 85 18.85 12.30 6.50
CA GLY A 85 17.63 12.18 7.28
C GLY A 85 17.44 13.34 8.24
N THR A 86 16.49 13.22 9.15
CA THR A 86 16.20 14.21 10.20
C THR A 86 17.28 14.28 11.27
N ASP A 87 18.10 13.26 11.40
CA ASP A 87 19.29 13.24 12.23
C ASP A 87 20.55 12.95 11.38
N ARG A 88 21.73 13.27 11.95
CA ARG A 88 23.02 13.16 11.23
C ARG A 88 23.39 11.71 10.84
N ARG A 89 22.78 10.72 11.46
CA ARG A 89 23.11 9.29 11.25
C ARG A 89 22.09 8.59 10.33
N SER A 90 20.88 9.15 10.19
CA SER A 90 19.85 8.54 9.34
C SER A 90 19.98 8.97 7.89
N ARG A 91 19.63 8.04 7.00
CA ARG A 91 19.51 8.29 5.56
C ARG A 91 18.06 8.15 5.15
N SER A 92 17.50 9.18 4.57
CA SER A 92 16.16 9.17 4.00
C SER A 92 16.18 8.73 2.53
N VAL A 93 15.06 8.21 2.06
CA VAL A 93 14.84 7.82 0.65
C VAL A 93 13.89 8.82 0.02
N ARG A 94 14.25 9.36 -1.13
CA ARG A 94 13.44 10.33 -1.89
C ARG A 94 13.27 9.86 -3.33
N LEU A 95 12.15 10.23 -3.94
CA LEU A 95 11.95 10.04 -5.38
C LEU A 95 12.72 11.08 -6.17
N THR A 96 13.43 10.65 -7.19
CA THR A 96 13.93 11.54 -8.26
C THR A 96 12.75 12.02 -9.15
N ALA A 97 13.01 12.93 -10.08
CA ALA A 97 12.02 13.32 -11.08
C ALA A 97 11.53 12.10 -11.91
N SER A 98 12.45 11.20 -12.29
CA SER A 98 12.12 9.94 -12.97
C SER A 98 11.31 9.00 -12.07
N GLY A 99 11.68 8.90 -10.78
CA GLY A 99 10.95 8.11 -9.79
C GLY A 99 9.52 8.61 -9.60
N ARG A 100 9.30 9.92 -9.53
CA ARG A 100 7.95 10.50 -9.45
C ARG A 100 7.11 10.16 -10.68
N ARG A 101 7.67 10.26 -11.88
CA ARG A 101 6.98 9.85 -13.11
C ARG A 101 6.64 8.35 -13.11
N ALA A 102 7.58 7.51 -12.65
CA ALA A 102 7.36 6.07 -12.54
C ALA A 102 6.27 5.73 -11.51
N ALA A 103 6.31 6.35 -10.32
CA ALA A 103 5.32 6.17 -9.28
C ALA A 103 3.90 6.58 -9.74
N ARG A 104 3.80 7.72 -10.43
CA ARG A 104 2.54 8.18 -11.03
C ARG A 104 2.00 7.16 -12.02
N ARG A 105 2.81 6.67 -12.95
CA ARG A 105 2.39 5.63 -13.91
C ARG A 105 1.90 4.36 -13.23
N VAL A 106 2.55 3.92 -12.14
CA VAL A 106 2.08 2.77 -11.34
C VAL A 106 0.70 3.05 -10.77
N SER A 107 0.50 4.22 -10.15
CA SER A 107 -0.78 4.63 -9.56
C SER A 107 -1.88 4.72 -10.63
N ASP A 108 -1.61 5.39 -11.75
CA ASP A 108 -2.58 5.62 -12.83
C ASP A 108 -3.00 4.30 -13.49
N ARG A 109 -2.05 3.43 -13.81
CA ARG A 109 -2.35 2.10 -14.40
C ARG A 109 -3.17 1.23 -13.46
N ARG A 110 -2.81 1.25 -12.14
CA ARG A 110 -3.57 0.50 -11.15
C ARG A 110 -5.01 0.99 -11.07
N ILE A 111 -5.23 2.30 -10.98
CA ILE A 111 -6.57 2.87 -10.92
C ILE A 111 -7.33 2.58 -12.22
N ALA A 112 -6.73 2.77 -13.38
CA ALA A 112 -7.37 2.47 -14.66
C ALA A 112 -7.81 1.00 -14.76
N TYR A 113 -6.95 0.06 -14.37
CA TYR A 113 -7.28 -1.37 -14.36
C TYR A 113 -8.47 -1.67 -13.41
N LEU A 114 -8.42 -1.18 -12.17
CA LEU A 114 -9.48 -1.42 -11.20
C LEU A 114 -10.80 -0.76 -11.59
N THR A 115 -10.75 0.45 -12.15
CA THR A 115 -11.95 1.15 -12.65
C THR A 115 -12.58 0.42 -13.84
N ALA A 116 -11.77 -0.15 -14.74
CA ALA A 116 -12.28 -0.94 -15.86
C ALA A 116 -13.05 -2.18 -15.41
N LEU A 117 -12.68 -2.81 -14.28
CA LEU A 117 -13.44 -3.93 -13.70
C LEU A 117 -14.83 -3.50 -13.20
N LEU A 118 -15.05 -2.23 -12.98
CA LEU A 118 -16.29 -1.67 -12.45
C LEU A 118 -17.15 -0.99 -13.52
N ALA A 119 -16.75 -1.03 -14.80
CA ALA A 119 -17.40 -0.28 -15.88
C ALA A 119 -18.86 -0.69 -16.14
N GLY A 120 -19.24 -1.93 -15.78
CA GLY A 120 -20.61 -2.42 -15.93
C GLY A 120 -21.56 -2.12 -14.78
N PHE A 121 -21.09 -1.46 -13.72
CA PHE A 121 -21.89 -1.21 -12.51
C PHE A 121 -22.54 0.20 -12.57
N SER A 122 -23.80 0.27 -12.15
CA SER A 122 -24.50 1.52 -11.94
C SER A 122 -23.93 2.30 -10.74
N PRO A 123 -24.19 3.63 -10.64
CA PRO A 123 -23.74 4.43 -9.48
C PRO A 123 -24.23 3.88 -8.12
N ALA A 124 -25.44 3.33 -8.06
CA ALA A 124 -26.00 2.74 -6.86
C ALA A 124 -25.25 1.47 -6.44
N GLU A 125 -24.92 0.60 -7.41
CA GLU A 125 -24.13 -0.62 -7.18
C GLU A 125 -22.70 -0.30 -6.76
N ILE A 126 -22.08 0.73 -7.35
CA ILE A 126 -20.76 1.24 -6.93
C ILE A 126 -20.82 1.71 -5.46
N GLY A 127 -21.85 2.44 -5.07
CA GLY A 127 -22.04 2.87 -3.68
C GLY A 127 -22.15 1.68 -2.72
N ALA A 128 -23.03 0.73 -3.02
CA ALA A 128 -23.19 -0.49 -2.21
C ALA A 128 -21.90 -1.31 -2.13
N LEU A 129 -21.19 -1.48 -3.24
CA LEU A 129 -19.90 -2.18 -3.28
C LEU A 129 -18.86 -1.47 -2.41
N HIS A 130 -18.79 -0.13 -2.46
CA HIS A 130 -17.86 0.67 -1.63
C HIS A 130 -18.11 0.44 -0.13
N GLU A 131 -19.36 0.45 0.30
CA GLU A 131 -19.73 0.21 1.69
C GLU A 131 -19.37 -1.22 2.15
N LEU A 132 -19.72 -2.23 1.35
CA LEU A 132 -19.43 -3.63 1.64
C LEU A 132 -17.91 -3.89 1.72
N LEU A 133 -17.14 -3.40 0.75
CA LEU A 133 -15.69 -3.48 0.76
C LEU A 133 -15.07 -2.70 1.92
N GLY A 134 -15.66 -1.57 2.31
CA GLY A 134 -15.29 -0.82 3.50
C GLY A 134 -15.42 -1.64 4.77
N GLY A 135 -16.53 -2.36 4.94
CA GLY A 135 -16.76 -3.30 6.04
C GLY A 135 -15.73 -4.44 6.07
N VAL A 136 -15.48 -5.06 4.91
CA VAL A 136 -14.45 -6.11 4.76
C VAL A 136 -13.06 -5.55 5.12
N MET A 137 -12.70 -4.38 4.62
CA MET A 137 -11.43 -3.71 4.92
C MET A 137 -11.26 -3.46 6.42
N GLY A 138 -12.31 -3.03 7.11
CA GLY A 138 -12.31 -2.87 8.57
C GLY A 138 -11.98 -4.17 9.30
N GLN A 139 -12.53 -5.32 8.84
CA GLN A 139 -12.20 -6.63 9.41
C GLN A 139 -10.75 -7.03 9.13
N VAL A 140 -10.24 -6.76 7.93
CA VAL A 140 -8.83 -7.01 7.58
C VAL A 140 -7.89 -6.22 8.49
N VAL A 141 -8.16 -4.93 8.69
CA VAL A 141 -7.33 -4.07 9.57
C VAL A 141 -7.35 -4.58 11.01
N ARG A 142 -8.52 -4.92 11.55
CA ARG A 142 -8.62 -5.44 12.92
C ARG A 142 -7.81 -6.72 13.15
N ARG A 143 -7.81 -7.62 12.17
CA ARG A 143 -7.11 -8.93 12.25
C ARG A 143 -5.65 -8.87 11.84
N LYS A 144 -5.24 -7.82 11.15
CA LYS A 144 -3.86 -7.70 10.64
C LYS A 144 -2.85 -7.62 11.79
N ARG A 145 -1.86 -8.51 11.75
CA ARG A 145 -0.68 -8.52 12.63
C ARG A 145 0.56 -8.39 11.76
N GLY A 146 1.29 -7.27 11.90
CA GLY A 146 2.54 -7.05 11.17
C GLY A 146 2.43 -7.07 9.63
N GLY A 147 3.56 -7.23 8.96
CA GLY A 147 3.68 -7.31 7.51
C GLY A 147 3.47 -5.98 6.78
N ALA A 148 3.49 -6.01 5.45
CA ALA A 148 3.37 -4.84 4.60
C ALA A 148 2.13 -3.98 4.89
N TRP A 149 2.22 -2.68 4.70
CA TRP A 149 1.09 -1.78 4.88
C TRP A 149 -0.02 -2.05 3.86
N ILE A 150 -1.27 -2.03 4.31
CA ILE A 150 -2.43 -2.18 3.43
C ILE A 150 -2.44 -1.08 2.37
N CYS A 151 -2.14 0.15 2.78
CA CYS A 151 -2.22 1.34 1.93
C CYS A 151 -1.02 1.56 0.99
N ARG A 152 -0.02 0.66 0.97
CA ARG A 152 1.25 0.86 0.22
C ARG A 152 1.10 1.11 -1.28
N LEU A 153 -0.02 0.73 -1.86
CA LEU A 153 -0.35 0.94 -3.27
C LEU A 153 -1.59 1.82 -3.48
N CYS A 154 -2.17 2.38 -2.40
CA CYS A 154 -3.37 3.20 -2.52
C CYS A 154 -3.07 4.56 -3.14
N ASN A 155 -3.98 5.02 -3.99
CA ASN A 155 -4.07 6.41 -4.38
C ASN A 155 -4.84 7.18 -3.29
N LEU A 156 -4.16 8.08 -2.58
CA LEU A 156 -4.74 8.79 -1.44
C LEU A 156 -5.83 9.79 -1.85
N GLN A 157 -5.78 10.32 -3.07
CA GLN A 157 -6.82 11.21 -3.58
C GLN A 157 -8.11 10.43 -3.83
N ALA A 158 -8.00 9.24 -4.47
CA ALA A 158 -9.16 8.40 -4.75
C ALA A 158 -9.77 7.77 -3.49
N CYS A 159 -8.98 7.49 -2.45
CA CYS A 159 -9.50 6.84 -1.24
C CYS A 159 -10.14 7.79 -0.23
N GLY A 160 -10.12 9.10 -0.47
CA GLY A 160 -10.71 10.11 0.40
C GLY A 160 -10.14 10.18 1.82
N ARG A 161 -8.88 9.77 2.01
CA ARG A 161 -8.25 9.72 3.35
C ARG A 161 -8.25 11.08 4.05
N ALA A 162 -7.97 12.15 3.33
CA ALA A 162 -7.95 13.50 3.89
C ALA A 162 -9.34 13.98 4.34
N ALA A 163 -10.40 13.47 3.69
CA ALA A 163 -11.78 13.75 4.05
C ALA A 163 -12.36 12.77 5.10
N GLY A 164 -11.54 11.90 5.67
CA GLY A 164 -12.01 10.92 6.65
C GLY A 164 -12.78 9.72 6.08
N ASN A 165 -12.82 9.56 4.75
CA ASN A 165 -13.62 8.53 4.08
C ASN A 165 -12.86 7.20 3.85
N CYS A 166 -11.60 7.07 4.32
CA CYS A 166 -10.81 5.89 4.12
C CYS A 166 -11.15 4.77 5.14
N PRO A 167 -11.76 3.64 4.74
CA PRO A 167 -12.15 2.59 5.67
C PRO A 167 -10.97 1.98 6.44
N ALA A 168 -9.81 1.86 5.78
CA ALA A 168 -8.61 1.32 6.42
C ALA A 168 -8.03 2.28 7.47
N ALA A 169 -8.01 3.59 7.19
CA ALA A 169 -7.51 4.59 8.14
C ALA A 169 -8.44 4.71 9.35
N ASN A 170 -9.75 4.72 9.12
CA ASN A 170 -10.75 4.81 10.17
C ASN A 170 -10.71 3.58 11.09
N ALA A 171 -10.63 2.37 10.52
CA ALA A 171 -10.49 1.15 11.29
C ALA A 171 -9.16 1.08 12.05
N ALA A 172 -8.06 1.60 11.50
CA ALA A 172 -6.77 1.68 12.17
C ALA A 172 -6.81 2.69 13.34
N ALA A 173 -7.44 3.85 13.16
CA ALA A 173 -7.61 4.83 14.22
C ALA A 173 -8.32 4.21 15.43
N ILE A 174 -9.43 3.50 15.21
CA ILE A 174 -10.15 2.79 16.27
C ILE A 174 -9.25 1.74 16.94
N LYS A 175 -8.56 0.91 16.14
CA LYS A 175 -7.72 -0.19 16.67
C LYS A 175 -6.58 0.33 17.56
N TYR A 176 -5.94 1.44 17.19
CA TYR A 176 -4.77 1.95 17.89
C TYR A 176 -5.07 3.01 18.93
N SER A 177 -6.25 3.66 18.92
CA SER A 177 -6.69 4.53 20.01
C SER A 177 -7.12 3.76 21.26
N THR A 178 -7.48 2.48 21.12
CA THR A 178 -7.86 1.61 22.25
C THR A 178 -6.67 0.92 22.92
N VAL A 179 -5.44 1.06 22.37
CA VAL A 179 -4.23 0.54 23.02
C VAL A 179 -3.68 1.62 23.96
N PRO A 180 -3.62 1.40 25.28
CA PRO A 180 -2.97 2.32 26.23
C PRO A 180 -1.54 2.59 25.75
N GLN A 181 -1.10 3.85 25.78
CA GLN A 181 0.24 4.28 25.36
C GLN A 181 1.34 3.82 26.36
N GLY A 182 1.32 2.58 26.79
CA GLY A 182 2.18 2.03 27.84
C GLY A 182 3.15 0.92 27.41
N GLU A 183 3.07 0.36 26.21
CA GLU A 183 3.88 -0.80 25.85
C GLU A 183 4.56 -0.69 24.47
N HIS A 184 5.29 0.41 24.24
CA HIS A 184 6.40 0.35 23.30
C HIS A 184 7.66 -0.08 24.05
N ARG A 185 7.64 -1.28 24.60
CA ARG A 185 8.89 -1.96 24.95
C ARG A 185 9.59 -2.35 23.63
N HIS A 186 10.76 -1.75 23.44
CA HIS A 186 11.81 -2.32 22.63
C HIS A 186 11.97 -3.80 23.01
N GLY A 187 11.58 -4.70 22.16
CA GLY A 187 11.75 -6.14 22.27
C GLY A 187 12.52 -6.60 21.06
N ASP A 188 13.76 -6.69 21.28
CA ASP A 188 14.78 -7.56 20.73
C ASP A 188 14.35 -8.99 20.41
N PRO A 189 15.20 -9.74 19.71
CA PRO A 189 16.28 -9.43 18.76
C PRO A 189 15.91 -9.78 17.32
#